data_883fd8a3d51caf94254a987322a18ac2
#
_entry.id   883fd8a3d51caf94254a987322a18ac2
#
_cell.length_a   1.000
_cell.length_b   1.000
_cell.length_c   1.000
_cell.angle_alpha   90.00
_cell.angle_beta   90.00
_cell.angle_gamma   90.00
#
_symmetry.space_group_name_H-M   'P 1'
#
loop_
_entity.id
_entity.type
_entity.pdbx_description
1 polymer ?
#
loop_
_entity_poly.entity_id
_entity_poly.type
_entity_poly.pdbx_seq_one_letter_code
_entity_poly.pdbx_strand_id
1 'polypeptide(L)'
;MIKKILKVTISGLLCVTALHAKKVEKRKPKEVYTDVWQKIYGGKEDDIAYGIVALENGESAIVGTCKSYGAQRTDICVTRMTEDGEMRWRLWLGGKKKDEGKAIARTADGNIVVLGRSRSFTKEYAYDLYVAKISLDGRKIWEKTLGGDRDEYAGGIAGTDDGGMLIVGASESYGAGDKDIYIAKLDKNGKMVHAHTVGGEKTDVATALTRTRDGKMVLVGYREIEYNGDSDFLIMQMDQNGKVGWTKTFGEPYEDMLLGVTATVDNGIVAIGSTRSYGSSQSDLTVMKIDAKGKTIWHKIYGFKYYEYGNAVATTRDGGFMLAGGTNTLGKGNHSVYTLALDRAGTLVWSHVYGGERKDVAHGVARMSDGSMIVVGETNSFKREKNFYLIKLRKQ
;
A
#
# COMPACT_ATOMS: atom_id res chain seq x y z
N MET A 1 1.17 15.92 -62.24
CA MET A 1 0.78 16.83 -61.11
C MET A 1 0.80 16.04 -59.81
N ILE A 2 1.90 16.08 -59.08
CA ILE A 2 2.14 15.28 -57.89
C ILE A 2 1.86 16.17 -56.67
N LYS A 3 0.83 15.82 -55.88
CA LYS A 3 0.54 16.49 -54.62
C LYS A 3 1.48 15.94 -53.52
N LYS A 4 2.38 16.79 -53.02
CA LYS A 4 3.17 16.55 -51.84
C LYS A 4 2.27 16.63 -50.59
N ILE A 5 2.19 15.54 -49.81
CA ILE A 5 1.62 15.52 -48.48
C ILE A 5 2.74 15.83 -47.50
N LEU A 6 2.59 16.93 -46.77
CA LEU A 6 3.50 17.36 -45.72
C LEU A 6 3.20 16.56 -44.44
N LYS A 7 4.09 15.66 -44.06
CA LYS A 7 4.06 15.03 -42.74
C LYS A 7 4.69 15.98 -41.72
N VAL A 8 3.89 16.46 -40.80
CA VAL A 8 4.40 17.18 -39.61
C VAL A 8 4.77 16.12 -38.55
N THR A 9 6.04 15.94 -38.35
CA THR A 9 6.58 15.13 -37.25
C THR A 9 6.70 16.01 -36.03
N ILE A 10 5.90 15.75 -35.00
CA ILE A 10 6.10 16.33 -33.67
C ILE A 10 7.07 15.42 -32.94
N SER A 11 8.33 15.81 -32.88
CA SER A 11 9.35 15.15 -32.08
C SER A 11 9.31 15.71 -30.66
N GLY A 12 8.57 15.03 -29.78
CA GLY A 12 8.72 15.15 -28.34
C GLY A 12 9.81 14.19 -27.88
N LEU A 13 11.02 14.70 -27.64
CA LEU A 13 12.16 13.91 -27.17
C LEU A 13 11.95 13.58 -25.69
N LEU A 14 11.34 12.43 -25.35
CA LEU A 14 11.47 11.82 -24.05
C LEU A 14 12.83 11.10 -24.00
N CYS A 15 13.77 11.67 -23.25
CA CYS A 15 15.05 11.04 -23.00
C CYS A 15 14.87 9.88 -22.01
N VAL A 16 14.55 8.68 -22.53
CA VAL A 16 14.62 7.43 -21.77
C VAL A 16 16.06 6.97 -21.82
N THR A 17 16.84 7.28 -20.78
CA THR A 17 18.16 6.66 -20.61
C THR A 17 17.97 5.24 -20.08
N ALA A 18 17.88 4.28 -20.99
CA ALA A 18 18.10 2.88 -20.66
C ALA A 18 19.57 2.72 -20.22
N LEU A 19 19.80 2.63 -18.91
CA LEU A 19 21.13 2.27 -18.39
C LEU A 19 21.35 0.77 -18.67
N HIS A 20 22.16 0.48 -19.68
CA HIS A 20 22.78 -0.82 -19.84
C HIS A 20 23.55 -1.18 -18.56
N ALA A 21 23.27 -2.36 -18.02
CA ALA A 21 23.95 -2.88 -16.84
C ALA A 21 25.47 -2.96 -17.08
N LYS A 22 26.18 -1.92 -16.69
CA LYS A 22 27.64 -2.01 -16.51
C LYS A 22 27.89 -2.89 -15.30
N LYS A 23 28.75 -3.93 -15.46
CA LYS A 23 29.30 -4.73 -14.39
C LYS A 23 29.69 -3.82 -13.21
N VAL A 24 28.87 -3.85 -12.15
CA VAL A 24 29.16 -3.12 -10.92
C VAL A 24 30.27 -3.86 -10.22
N GLU A 25 31.42 -3.24 -10.09
CA GLU A 25 32.47 -3.70 -9.19
C GLU A 25 31.88 -3.89 -7.79
N LYS A 26 32.14 -5.09 -7.22
CA LYS A 26 31.73 -5.48 -5.86
C LYS A 26 32.48 -4.63 -4.81
N ARG A 27 32.12 -3.37 -4.64
CA ARG A 27 32.30 -2.70 -3.36
C ARG A 27 31.18 -3.25 -2.46
N LYS A 28 31.52 -3.94 -1.36
CA LYS A 28 30.57 -4.22 -0.30
C LYS A 28 29.92 -2.87 0.06
N PRO A 29 28.62 -2.67 -0.18
CA PRO A 29 28.00 -1.43 0.25
C PRO A 29 28.19 -1.35 1.76
N LYS A 30 28.59 -0.19 2.28
CA LYS A 30 28.52 0.12 3.71
C LYS A 30 27.08 -0.18 4.10
N GLU A 31 26.85 -1.09 5.04
CA GLU A 31 25.50 -1.43 5.47
C GLU A 31 24.83 -0.17 6.03
N VAL A 32 23.95 0.43 5.24
CA VAL A 32 23.26 1.68 5.59
C VAL A 32 22.11 1.40 6.55
N TYR A 33 21.52 0.19 6.48
CA TYR A 33 20.49 -0.30 7.40
C TYR A 33 20.87 -1.67 7.93
N THR A 34 20.65 -1.86 9.25
CA THR A 34 20.80 -3.14 9.93
C THR A 34 19.49 -3.52 10.59
N ASP A 35 19.21 -4.80 10.64
CA ASP A 35 18.10 -5.32 11.43
C ASP A 35 18.41 -5.21 12.91
N VAL A 36 17.47 -4.59 13.64
CA VAL A 36 17.50 -4.51 15.09
C VAL A 36 16.92 -5.80 15.68
N TRP A 37 15.79 -6.23 15.10
CA TRP A 37 15.14 -7.49 15.43
C TRP A 37 14.22 -7.95 14.30
N GLN A 38 13.98 -9.26 14.25
CA GLN A 38 12.97 -9.91 13.45
C GLN A 38 12.06 -10.72 14.37
N LYS A 39 10.74 -10.60 14.21
CA LYS A 39 9.76 -11.30 15.04
C LYS A 39 8.64 -11.92 14.22
N ILE A 40 8.14 -13.04 14.70
CA ILE A 40 7.07 -13.81 14.04
C ILE A 40 5.95 -14.03 15.04
N TYR A 41 4.75 -13.59 14.68
CA TYR A 41 3.55 -13.75 15.49
C TYR A 41 2.46 -14.44 14.70
N GLY A 42 1.89 -15.47 15.27
CA GLY A 42 0.79 -16.22 14.69
C GLY A 42 0.58 -17.53 15.42
N GLY A 43 -0.47 -18.21 15.07
CA GLY A 43 -0.88 -19.46 15.68
C GLY A 43 -0.68 -20.67 14.77
N LYS A 44 -1.72 -21.53 14.72
CA LYS A 44 -1.74 -22.78 13.94
C LYS A 44 -2.42 -22.63 12.57
N GLU A 45 -2.91 -21.44 12.27
CA GLU A 45 -3.60 -21.09 11.03
C GLU A 45 -2.97 -19.83 10.43
N ASP A 46 -3.43 -19.42 9.24
CA ASP A 46 -2.87 -18.27 8.52
C ASP A 46 -3.17 -16.94 9.21
N ASP A 47 -2.14 -16.17 9.48
CA ASP A 47 -2.18 -14.82 10.02
C ASP A 47 -1.31 -13.91 9.14
N ILE A 48 -1.85 -12.82 8.59
CA ILE A 48 -1.17 -11.94 7.64
C ILE A 48 -1.28 -10.50 8.11
N ALA A 49 -0.15 -9.80 8.27
CA ALA A 49 -0.12 -8.37 8.56
C ALA A 49 -0.12 -7.55 7.26
N TYR A 50 -1.05 -6.60 7.13
CA TYR A 50 -1.17 -5.77 5.92
C TYR A 50 -0.75 -4.33 6.12
N GLY A 51 -1.16 -3.69 7.21
CA GLY A 51 -0.89 -2.28 7.46
C GLY A 51 -0.25 -2.03 8.81
N ILE A 52 0.55 -0.97 8.90
CA ILE A 52 1.20 -0.53 10.13
C ILE A 52 1.15 0.98 10.23
N VAL A 53 0.94 1.49 11.44
CA VAL A 53 1.06 2.90 11.78
C VAL A 53 1.93 3.07 13.04
N ALA A 54 2.82 4.08 12.99
CA ALA A 54 3.61 4.46 14.16
C ALA A 54 2.74 5.16 15.20
N LEU A 55 2.94 4.81 16.44
CA LEU A 55 2.37 5.46 17.63
C LEU A 55 3.45 6.25 18.37
N GLU A 56 3.08 6.83 19.49
CA GLU A 56 4.03 7.49 20.38
C GLU A 56 4.96 6.49 21.08
N ASN A 57 6.06 6.97 21.62
CA ASN A 57 7.04 6.18 22.39
C ASN A 57 7.62 4.97 21.64
N GLY A 58 7.78 5.07 20.31
CA GLY A 58 8.34 3.98 19.50
C GLY A 58 7.39 2.80 19.29
N GLU A 59 6.17 2.87 19.78
CA GLU A 59 5.16 1.83 19.60
C GLU A 59 4.53 1.87 18.22
N SER A 60 3.85 0.80 17.85
CA SER A 60 3.11 0.68 16.60
C SER A 60 1.79 -0.04 16.75
N ALA A 61 0.87 0.22 15.84
CA ALA A 61 -0.33 -0.59 15.65
C ALA A 61 -0.31 -1.22 14.26
N ILE A 62 -0.70 -2.48 14.19
CA ILE A 62 -0.68 -3.31 12.98
C ILE A 62 -2.09 -3.83 12.76
N VAL A 63 -2.58 -3.75 11.53
CA VAL A 63 -3.81 -4.42 11.10
C VAL A 63 -3.47 -5.59 10.18
N GLY A 64 -4.25 -6.65 10.32
CA GLY A 64 -4.08 -7.83 9.48
C GLY A 64 -5.36 -8.66 9.39
N THR A 65 -5.22 -9.80 8.75
CA THR A 65 -6.22 -10.86 8.66
C THR A 65 -5.71 -12.07 9.42
N CYS A 66 -6.44 -12.50 10.43
CA CYS A 66 -6.04 -13.61 11.29
C CYS A 66 -7.07 -14.72 11.28
N LYS A 67 -6.61 -15.97 11.23
CA LYS A 67 -7.43 -17.18 11.33
C LYS A 67 -7.14 -17.96 12.61
N SER A 68 -6.03 -17.62 13.29
CA SER A 68 -5.65 -18.24 14.56
C SER A 68 -6.42 -17.68 15.76
N TYR A 69 -6.31 -18.35 16.90
CA TYR A 69 -6.77 -17.88 18.23
C TYR A 69 -8.29 -17.62 18.36
N GLY A 70 -9.11 -18.46 17.75
CA GLY A 70 -10.55 -18.46 18.00
C GLY A 70 -11.40 -17.77 16.94
N ALA A 71 -10.78 -17.26 15.87
CA ALA A 71 -11.53 -16.91 14.68
C ALA A 71 -12.27 -18.14 14.13
N GLN A 72 -13.57 -18.02 13.88
CA GLN A 72 -14.30 -19.13 13.27
C GLN A 72 -13.92 -19.35 11.81
N ARG A 73 -13.46 -18.27 11.14
CA ARG A 73 -12.90 -18.28 9.78
C ARG A 73 -11.69 -17.36 9.71
N THR A 74 -11.81 -16.18 9.10
CA THR A 74 -10.80 -15.12 9.14
C THR A 74 -11.43 -13.89 9.75
N ASP A 75 -10.71 -13.24 10.67
CA ASP A 75 -11.14 -11.99 11.30
C ASP A 75 -10.12 -10.89 11.05
N ILE A 76 -10.57 -9.64 11.09
CA ILE A 76 -9.67 -8.50 11.15
C ILE A 76 -8.99 -8.51 12.51
N CYS A 77 -7.66 -8.54 12.55
CA CYS A 77 -6.93 -8.43 13.80
C CYS A 77 -6.13 -7.14 13.86
N VAL A 78 -6.21 -6.46 15.01
CA VAL A 78 -5.44 -5.27 15.30
C VAL A 78 -4.54 -5.56 16.48
N THR A 79 -3.25 -5.28 16.33
CA THR A 79 -2.26 -5.59 17.36
C THR A 79 -1.45 -4.33 17.67
N ARG A 80 -1.32 -3.97 18.95
CA ARG A 80 -0.40 -2.92 19.40
C ARG A 80 0.90 -3.56 19.89
N MET A 81 2.02 -3.01 19.42
CA MET A 81 3.36 -3.52 19.70
C MET A 81 4.17 -2.45 20.42
N THR A 82 5.03 -2.88 21.35
CA THR A 82 6.05 -2.02 21.97
C THR A 82 7.17 -1.68 21.00
N GLU A 83 8.07 -0.79 21.37
CA GLU A 83 9.28 -0.47 20.60
C GLU A 83 10.16 -1.71 20.35
N ASP A 84 10.23 -2.63 21.30
CA ASP A 84 10.99 -3.88 21.22
C ASP A 84 10.25 -4.98 20.46
N GLY A 85 9.07 -4.66 19.91
CA GLY A 85 8.25 -5.58 19.17
C GLY A 85 7.46 -6.56 20.03
N GLU A 86 7.32 -6.35 21.35
CA GLU A 86 6.45 -7.18 22.18
C GLU A 86 4.98 -6.77 22.03
N MET A 87 4.08 -7.75 22.08
CA MET A 87 2.65 -7.50 21.95
C MET A 87 2.09 -6.94 23.27
N ARG A 88 1.49 -5.73 23.20
CA ARG A 88 0.74 -5.17 24.33
C ARG A 88 -0.69 -5.72 24.39
N TRP A 89 -1.39 -5.70 23.26
CA TRP A 89 -2.73 -6.25 23.12
C TRP A 89 -3.01 -6.64 21.67
N ARG A 90 -3.99 -7.50 21.50
CA ARG A 90 -4.59 -7.84 20.21
C ARG A 90 -6.09 -7.80 20.33
N LEU A 91 -6.76 -7.22 19.33
CA LEU A 91 -8.21 -7.14 19.19
C LEU A 91 -8.64 -7.82 17.90
N TRP A 92 -9.69 -8.63 17.96
CA TRP A 92 -10.35 -9.21 16.81
C TRP A 92 -11.61 -8.43 16.51
N LEU A 93 -11.86 -8.15 15.23
CA LEU A 93 -13.01 -7.43 14.70
C LEU A 93 -13.59 -8.23 13.56
N GLY A 94 -14.91 -8.21 13.46
CA GLY A 94 -15.64 -8.98 12.49
C GLY A 94 -16.75 -9.80 13.17
N GLY A 95 -17.18 -10.88 12.55
CA GLY A 95 -18.25 -11.71 13.05
C GLY A 95 -18.08 -13.18 12.67
N LYS A 96 -19.17 -13.85 12.23
CA LYS A 96 -19.15 -15.29 12.01
C LYS A 96 -18.66 -15.74 10.63
N LYS A 97 -18.53 -14.81 9.68
CA LYS A 97 -18.09 -15.12 8.32
C LYS A 97 -16.65 -14.64 8.12
N LYS A 98 -16.21 -14.45 6.86
CA LYS A 98 -14.87 -13.98 6.55
C LYS A 98 -14.77 -12.45 6.68
N ASP A 99 -13.80 -11.99 7.42
CA ASP A 99 -13.46 -10.58 7.61
C ASP A 99 -11.97 -10.39 7.39
N GLU A 100 -11.56 -9.37 6.64
CA GLU A 100 -10.19 -9.17 6.18
C GLU A 100 -9.75 -7.73 6.44
N GLY A 101 -8.65 -7.54 7.18
CA GLY A 101 -8.06 -6.23 7.46
C GLY A 101 -7.10 -5.80 6.35
N LYS A 102 -7.09 -4.50 5.99
CA LYS A 102 -6.27 -3.98 4.89
C LYS A 102 -5.43 -2.78 5.27
N ALA A 103 -6.03 -1.73 5.82
CA ALA A 103 -5.36 -0.47 6.08
C ALA A 103 -5.64 0.06 7.49
N ILE A 104 -4.73 0.86 8.00
CA ILE A 104 -4.77 1.45 9.34
C ILE A 104 -4.24 2.88 9.30
N ALA A 105 -4.87 3.78 10.05
CA ALA A 105 -4.42 5.15 10.21
C ALA A 105 -4.67 5.68 11.62
N ARG A 106 -4.01 6.78 11.99
CA ARG A 106 -4.35 7.57 13.18
C ARG A 106 -5.37 8.63 12.85
N THR A 107 -6.25 8.90 13.80
CA THR A 107 -7.17 10.04 13.77
C THR A 107 -6.60 11.23 14.54
N ALA A 108 -7.13 12.42 14.30
CA ALA A 108 -6.68 13.65 14.95
C ALA A 108 -6.81 13.62 16.48
N ASP A 109 -7.73 12.83 17.02
CA ASP A 109 -7.92 12.63 18.47
C ASP A 109 -7.00 11.54 19.06
N GLY A 110 -6.01 11.07 18.29
CA GLY A 110 -5.01 10.11 18.70
C GLY A 110 -5.45 8.64 18.68
N ASN A 111 -6.70 8.34 18.37
CA ASN A 111 -7.19 6.98 18.22
C ASN A 111 -6.73 6.34 16.91
N ILE A 112 -7.10 5.09 16.70
CA ILE A 112 -6.79 4.27 15.52
C ILE A 112 -8.07 4.04 14.74
N VAL A 113 -8.00 4.14 13.40
CA VAL A 113 -9.04 3.65 12.51
C VAL A 113 -8.47 2.57 11.61
N VAL A 114 -9.25 1.52 11.41
CA VAL A 114 -8.91 0.41 10.52
C VAL A 114 -9.94 0.30 9.41
N LEU A 115 -9.45 -0.07 8.23
CA LEU A 115 -10.25 -0.39 7.07
C LEU A 115 -9.99 -1.84 6.68
N GLY A 116 -11.05 -2.53 6.37
CA GLY A 116 -11.05 -3.88 5.85
C GLY A 116 -12.29 -4.15 5.02
N ARG A 117 -12.60 -5.42 4.83
CA ARG A 117 -13.86 -5.87 4.22
C ARG A 117 -14.45 -7.02 5.01
N SER A 118 -15.76 -7.12 5.02
CA SER A 118 -16.49 -8.09 5.85
C SER A 118 -17.65 -8.73 5.10
N ARG A 119 -17.81 -10.03 5.30
CA ARG A 119 -19.04 -10.78 4.95
C ARG A 119 -19.94 -11.01 6.14
N SER A 120 -19.53 -10.65 7.33
CA SER A 120 -20.24 -10.98 8.57
C SER A 120 -21.49 -10.16 8.79
N PHE A 121 -21.56 -8.97 8.22
CA PHE A 121 -22.64 -8.00 8.44
C PHE A 121 -23.50 -7.75 7.19
N THR A 122 -23.25 -8.49 6.12
CA THR A 122 -24.02 -8.42 4.87
C THR A 122 -25.19 -9.41 4.85
N LYS A 123 -26.27 -9.05 4.17
CA LYS A 123 -27.40 -9.96 3.95
C LYS A 123 -27.07 -11.05 2.94
N GLU A 124 -26.28 -10.72 1.93
CA GLU A 124 -25.79 -11.59 0.89
C GLU A 124 -24.36 -12.09 1.19
N TYR A 125 -23.77 -12.89 0.31
CA TYR A 125 -22.40 -13.39 0.49
C TYR A 125 -21.33 -12.41 0.01
N ALA A 126 -21.72 -11.19 -0.33
CA ALA A 126 -20.80 -10.13 -0.79
C ALA A 126 -19.96 -9.56 0.37
N TYR A 127 -18.82 -8.94 0.03
CA TYR A 127 -18.01 -8.19 0.97
C TYR A 127 -18.43 -6.73 0.98
N ASP A 128 -18.73 -6.16 2.13
CA ASP A 128 -18.77 -4.73 2.37
C ASP A 128 -17.45 -4.21 2.91
N LEU A 129 -17.13 -2.95 2.68
CA LEU A 129 -16.08 -2.28 3.45
C LEU A 129 -16.44 -2.30 4.93
N TYR A 130 -15.47 -2.63 5.75
CA TYR A 130 -15.58 -2.60 7.20
C TYR A 130 -14.65 -1.54 7.76
N VAL A 131 -15.19 -0.66 8.58
CA VAL A 131 -14.46 0.43 9.23
C VAL A 131 -14.68 0.37 10.72
N ALA A 132 -13.62 0.42 11.53
CA ALA A 132 -13.73 0.51 12.97
C ALA A 132 -12.79 1.56 13.54
N LYS A 133 -13.24 2.26 14.58
CA LYS A 133 -12.41 3.14 15.42
C LYS A 133 -12.11 2.46 16.74
N ILE A 134 -10.85 2.51 17.13
CA ILE A 134 -10.29 1.77 18.25
C ILE A 134 -9.47 2.75 19.09
N SER A 135 -9.64 2.71 20.42
CA SER A 135 -8.81 3.48 21.36
C SER A 135 -7.40 2.85 21.48
N LEU A 136 -6.44 3.62 21.94
CA LEU A 136 -5.06 3.12 22.13
C LEU A 136 -4.94 1.99 23.16
N ASP A 137 -5.91 1.82 24.05
CA ASP A 137 -5.98 0.71 25.00
C ASP A 137 -6.70 -0.54 24.46
N GLY A 138 -7.05 -0.54 23.14
CA GLY A 138 -7.59 -1.72 22.45
C GLY A 138 -9.09 -1.89 22.56
N ARG A 139 -9.85 -0.86 22.95
CA ARG A 139 -11.33 -0.91 22.97
C ARG A 139 -11.92 -0.43 21.65
N LYS A 140 -12.85 -1.17 21.08
CA LYS A 140 -13.65 -0.75 19.94
C LYS A 140 -14.58 0.41 20.38
N ILE A 141 -14.42 1.58 19.74
CA ILE A 141 -15.26 2.76 19.99
C ILE A 141 -16.53 2.66 19.14
N TRP A 142 -16.38 2.37 17.85
CA TRP A 142 -17.48 2.10 16.92
C TRP A 142 -17.01 1.27 15.74
N GLU A 143 -17.95 0.65 15.03
CA GLU A 143 -17.75 -0.03 13.76
C GLU A 143 -18.88 0.27 12.78
N LYS A 144 -18.60 0.21 11.48
CA LYS A 144 -19.53 0.43 10.38
C LYS A 144 -19.17 -0.46 9.19
N THR A 145 -20.19 -0.81 8.42
CA THR A 145 -20.05 -1.37 7.09
C THR A 145 -20.59 -0.42 6.03
N LEU A 146 -19.96 -0.40 4.86
CA LEU A 146 -20.30 0.45 3.73
C LEU A 146 -20.24 -0.42 2.47
N GLY A 147 -21.35 -0.55 1.78
CA GLY A 147 -21.43 -1.34 0.57
C GLY A 147 -22.84 -1.48 0.04
N GLY A 148 -23.02 -2.31 -0.94
CA GLY A 148 -24.28 -2.61 -1.61
C GLY A 148 -24.48 -4.11 -1.79
N ASP A 149 -24.96 -4.51 -2.96
CA ASP A 149 -25.36 -5.92 -3.20
C ASP A 149 -24.20 -6.78 -3.74
N ARG A 150 -23.07 -6.20 -4.10
CA ARG A 150 -21.89 -6.88 -4.64
C ARG A 150 -20.65 -6.63 -3.77
N ASP A 151 -19.48 -7.08 -4.23
CA ASP A 151 -18.23 -6.98 -3.49
C ASP A 151 -17.66 -5.54 -3.49
N GLU A 152 -17.28 -5.07 -2.31
CA GLU A 152 -16.46 -3.90 -2.09
C GLU A 152 -15.03 -4.30 -1.72
N TYR A 153 -14.06 -3.50 -2.16
CA TYR A 153 -12.63 -3.75 -2.02
C TYR A 153 -11.97 -2.62 -1.23
N ALA A 154 -11.36 -2.95 -0.11
CA ALA A 154 -10.68 -1.99 0.74
C ALA A 154 -9.32 -1.58 0.12
N GLY A 155 -9.12 -0.30 -0.08
CA GLY A 155 -7.86 0.31 -0.53
C GLY A 155 -7.10 0.99 0.59
N GLY A 156 -7.44 2.23 0.91
CA GLY A 156 -6.75 3.06 1.89
C GLY A 156 -7.68 3.88 2.79
N ILE A 157 -7.17 4.29 3.94
CA ILE A 157 -7.85 5.16 4.91
C ILE A 157 -6.90 6.22 5.43
N ALA A 158 -7.37 7.46 5.58
CA ALA A 158 -6.60 8.55 6.17
C ALA A 158 -7.50 9.46 7.03
N GLY A 159 -6.96 9.92 8.16
CA GLY A 159 -7.63 10.89 9.03
C GLY A 159 -7.70 12.29 8.39
N THR A 160 -8.76 13.03 8.69
CA THR A 160 -9.00 14.41 8.24
C THR A 160 -8.91 15.39 9.41
N ASP A 161 -8.76 16.70 9.13
CA ASP A 161 -8.58 17.75 10.15
C ASP A 161 -9.81 17.93 11.06
N ASP A 162 -10.99 17.64 10.54
CA ASP A 162 -12.24 17.66 11.30
C ASP A 162 -12.43 16.48 12.27
N GLY A 163 -11.39 15.64 12.38
CA GLY A 163 -11.40 14.43 13.21
C GLY A 163 -12.10 13.22 12.57
N GLY A 164 -12.63 13.37 11.38
CA GLY A 164 -13.20 12.31 10.57
C GLY A 164 -12.14 11.55 9.78
N MET A 165 -12.56 10.88 8.72
CA MET A 165 -11.67 10.11 7.85
C MET A 165 -12.17 10.05 6.41
N LEU A 166 -11.25 9.95 5.47
CA LEU A 166 -11.51 9.60 4.09
C LEU A 166 -11.09 8.16 3.83
N ILE A 167 -11.94 7.43 3.12
CA ILE A 167 -11.78 6.02 2.77
C ILE A 167 -11.80 5.92 1.26
N VAL A 168 -10.92 5.10 0.70
CA VAL A 168 -10.91 4.77 -0.71
C VAL A 168 -10.80 3.26 -0.92
N GLY A 169 -11.32 2.82 -2.05
CA GLY A 169 -11.28 1.42 -2.45
C GLY A 169 -11.89 1.24 -3.83
N ALA A 170 -12.54 0.13 -4.05
CA ALA A 170 -13.34 -0.10 -5.25
C ALA A 170 -14.69 -0.74 -4.90
N SER A 171 -15.68 -0.53 -5.73
CA SER A 171 -17.04 -1.07 -5.59
C SER A 171 -17.49 -1.72 -6.88
N GLU A 172 -18.08 -2.89 -6.76
CA GLU A 172 -18.88 -3.53 -7.81
C GLU A 172 -20.37 -3.17 -7.69
N SER A 173 -20.79 -2.61 -6.55
CA SER A 173 -22.19 -2.26 -6.29
C SER A 173 -22.59 -0.91 -6.88
N TYR A 174 -21.64 0.01 -7.00
CA TYR A 174 -21.88 1.39 -7.40
C TYR A 174 -20.93 1.80 -8.51
N GLY A 175 -21.43 2.62 -9.44
CA GLY A 175 -20.66 3.14 -10.56
C GLY A 175 -21.16 2.64 -11.90
N ALA A 176 -20.35 2.80 -12.95
CA ALA A 176 -20.73 2.50 -14.33
C ALA A 176 -20.07 1.23 -14.88
N GLY A 177 -18.98 0.74 -14.24
CA GLY A 177 -18.17 -0.36 -14.73
C GLY A 177 -18.25 -1.64 -13.90
N ASP A 178 -17.28 -2.53 -14.16
CA ASP A 178 -17.11 -3.73 -13.36
C ASP A 178 -16.70 -3.40 -11.92
N LYS A 179 -15.75 -2.45 -11.78
CA LYS A 179 -15.30 -1.89 -10.50
C LYS A 179 -15.02 -0.41 -10.69
N ASP A 180 -15.56 0.41 -9.81
CA ASP A 180 -15.27 1.84 -9.77
C ASP A 180 -14.62 2.23 -8.47
N ILE A 181 -13.72 3.22 -8.49
CA ILE A 181 -13.15 3.78 -7.28
C ILE A 181 -14.28 4.27 -6.39
N TYR A 182 -14.34 3.75 -5.17
CA TYR A 182 -15.27 4.20 -4.14
C TYR A 182 -14.56 5.14 -3.18
N ILE A 183 -15.14 6.33 -2.98
CA ILE A 183 -14.64 7.36 -2.07
C ILE A 183 -15.73 7.66 -1.05
N ALA A 184 -15.43 7.50 0.24
CA ALA A 184 -16.37 7.77 1.32
C ALA A 184 -15.76 8.65 2.41
N LYS A 185 -16.48 9.68 2.83
CA LYS A 185 -16.16 10.54 3.96
C LYS A 185 -17.02 10.16 5.17
N LEU A 186 -16.37 9.81 6.28
CA LEU A 186 -17.01 9.64 7.57
C LEU A 186 -16.62 10.78 8.53
N ASP A 187 -17.53 11.18 9.39
CA ASP A 187 -17.24 12.08 10.51
C ASP A 187 -16.49 11.33 11.64
N LYS A 188 -16.11 12.04 12.69
CA LYS A 188 -15.39 11.49 13.86
C LYS A 188 -16.17 10.38 14.61
N ASN A 189 -17.48 10.32 14.45
CA ASN A 189 -18.38 9.35 15.08
C ASN A 189 -18.71 8.15 14.15
N GLY A 190 -18.12 8.11 12.95
CA GLY A 190 -18.36 7.08 11.95
C GLY A 190 -19.67 7.26 11.17
N LYS A 191 -20.33 8.44 11.26
CA LYS A 191 -21.50 8.75 10.42
C LYS A 191 -21.03 9.08 9.01
N MET A 192 -21.67 8.49 8.00
CA MET A 192 -21.46 8.82 6.60
C MET A 192 -21.83 10.29 6.36
N VAL A 193 -20.87 11.06 5.86
CA VAL A 193 -21.10 12.44 5.40
C VAL A 193 -21.54 12.41 3.94
N HIS A 194 -20.79 11.73 3.10
CA HIS A 194 -21.13 11.42 1.71
C HIS A 194 -20.26 10.27 1.19
N ALA A 195 -20.70 9.69 0.08
CA ALA A 195 -19.90 8.76 -0.72
C ALA A 195 -20.24 8.98 -2.20
N HIS A 196 -19.27 8.68 -3.06
CA HIS A 196 -19.42 8.68 -4.52
C HIS A 196 -18.40 7.74 -5.17
N THR A 197 -18.64 7.44 -6.43
CA THR A 197 -17.72 6.64 -7.24
C THR A 197 -17.08 7.48 -8.34
N VAL A 198 -15.88 7.06 -8.75
CA VAL A 198 -15.14 7.64 -9.88
C VAL A 198 -14.59 6.50 -10.72
N GLY A 199 -15.02 6.41 -11.96
CA GLY A 199 -14.57 5.37 -12.87
C GLY A 199 -15.27 5.48 -14.22
N GLY A 200 -15.08 4.47 -15.03
CA GLY A 200 -15.66 4.34 -16.37
C GLY A 200 -16.41 3.02 -16.55
N GLU A 201 -16.40 2.49 -17.77
CA GLU A 201 -17.05 1.20 -18.06
C GLU A 201 -16.22 -0.01 -17.59
N LYS A 202 -14.93 0.17 -17.38
CA LYS A 202 -13.99 -0.89 -16.98
C LYS A 202 -13.59 -0.77 -15.52
N THR A 203 -12.64 -1.60 -15.12
CA THR A 203 -12.15 -1.65 -13.73
C THR A 203 -11.28 -0.45 -13.39
N ASP A 204 -11.69 0.31 -12.38
CA ASP A 204 -10.96 1.39 -11.74
C ASP A 204 -10.79 1.07 -10.25
N VAL A 205 -9.56 0.96 -9.74
CA VAL A 205 -9.29 0.55 -8.35
C VAL A 205 -8.37 1.51 -7.65
N ALA A 206 -8.77 1.98 -6.47
CA ALA A 206 -7.88 2.65 -5.53
C ALA A 206 -7.27 1.63 -4.55
N THR A 207 -5.95 1.56 -4.45
CA THR A 207 -5.20 0.59 -3.65
C THR A 207 -4.65 1.17 -2.36
N ALA A 208 -4.32 2.47 -2.34
CA ALA A 208 -3.78 3.16 -1.17
C ALA A 208 -4.14 4.65 -1.17
N LEU A 209 -4.08 5.26 0.01
CA LEU A 209 -4.38 6.67 0.26
C LEU A 209 -3.34 7.25 1.21
N THR A 210 -2.90 8.47 0.92
CA THR A 210 -2.06 9.26 1.84
C THR A 210 -2.58 10.68 1.95
N ARG A 211 -2.23 11.34 3.07
CA ARG A 211 -2.49 12.76 3.27
C ARG A 211 -1.17 13.54 3.15
N THR A 212 -1.15 14.57 2.32
CA THR A 212 -0.01 15.48 2.18
C THR A 212 0.06 16.48 3.33
N ARG A 213 1.17 17.19 3.49
CA ARG A 213 1.36 18.15 4.58
C ARG A 213 0.44 19.36 4.50
N ASP A 214 0.08 19.78 3.29
CA ASP A 214 -0.90 20.85 3.04
C ASP A 214 -2.36 20.39 3.14
N GLY A 215 -2.58 19.16 3.63
CA GLY A 215 -3.89 18.61 3.90
C GLY A 215 -4.63 18.04 2.70
N LYS A 216 -4.02 17.97 1.51
CA LYS A 216 -4.61 17.26 0.38
C LYS A 216 -4.58 15.74 0.59
N MET A 217 -5.47 15.04 -0.05
CA MET A 217 -5.52 13.59 -0.09
C MET A 217 -5.06 13.11 -1.47
N VAL A 218 -4.21 12.09 -1.51
CA VAL A 218 -3.77 11.48 -2.77
C VAL A 218 -3.96 9.98 -2.70
N LEU A 219 -4.81 9.45 -3.56
CA LEU A 219 -4.95 8.03 -3.79
C LEU A 219 -4.07 7.60 -4.97
N VAL A 220 -3.67 6.35 -4.93
CA VAL A 220 -3.05 5.64 -6.05
C VAL A 220 -3.76 4.33 -6.31
N GLY A 221 -3.56 3.79 -7.51
CA GLY A 221 -4.15 2.54 -7.93
C GLY A 221 -3.88 2.24 -9.38
N TYR A 222 -4.87 1.68 -10.04
CA TYR A 222 -4.79 1.36 -11.46
C TYR A 222 -6.16 1.50 -12.14
N ARG A 223 -6.12 1.69 -13.45
CA ARG A 223 -7.28 1.73 -14.34
C ARG A 223 -7.09 0.73 -15.46
N GLU A 224 -8.04 -0.15 -15.68
CA GLU A 224 -8.05 -1.04 -16.84
C GLU A 224 -8.35 -0.26 -18.11
N ILE A 225 -7.53 -0.47 -19.15
CA ILE A 225 -7.65 0.23 -20.43
C ILE A 225 -8.44 -0.61 -21.42
N GLU A 226 -8.18 -1.92 -21.45
CA GLU A 226 -8.90 -2.88 -22.28
C GLU A 226 -9.22 -4.14 -21.47
N TYR A 227 -10.24 -4.92 -21.89
CA TYR A 227 -10.64 -6.18 -21.22
C TYR A 227 -9.66 -7.35 -21.44
N ASN A 228 -8.40 -7.06 -21.71
CA ASN A 228 -7.31 -8.03 -21.90
C ASN A 228 -6.34 -8.09 -20.70
N GLY A 229 -6.61 -7.32 -19.64
CA GLY A 229 -5.75 -7.19 -18.46
C GLY A 229 -4.72 -6.06 -18.56
N ASP A 230 -4.75 -5.22 -19.59
CA ASP A 230 -3.95 -4.02 -19.65
C ASP A 230 -4.48 -2.98 -18.67
N SER A 231 -3.61 -2.50 -17.80
CA SER A 231 -3.97 -1.48 -16.82
C SER A 231 -2.89 -0.42 -16.70
N ASP A 232 -3.30 0.82 -16.55
CA ASP A 232 -2.45 1.98 -16.35
C ASP A 232 -2.37 2.37 -14.87
N PHE A 233 -1.24 2.95 -14.48
CA PHE A 233 -1.10 3.65 -13.21
C PHE A 233 -2.15 4.74 -13.08
N LEU A 234 -2.79 4.79 -11.92
CA LEU A 234 -3.75 5.84 -11.56
C LEU A 234 -3.26 6.60 -10.33
N ILE A 235 -3.30 7.92 -10.42
CA ILE A 235 -3.03 8.83 -9.30
C ILE A 235 -4.12 9.91 -9.31
N MET A 236 -4.74 10.14 -8.16
CA MET A 236 -5.79 11.15 -8.02
C MET A 236 -5.55 11.98 -6.76
N GLN A 237 -5.51 13.31 -6.91
CA GLN A 237 -5.50 14.23 -5.78
C GLN A 237 -6.92 14.74 -5.53
N MET A 238 -7.28 14.87 -4.26
CA MET A 238 -8.56 15.39 -3.81
C MET A 238 -8.41 16.23 -2.54
N ASP A 239 -9.43 16.95 -2.16
CA ASP A 239 -9.52 17.58 -0.85
C ASP A 239 -9.91 16.55 0.23
N GLN A 240 -9.99 16.98 1.49
CA GLN A 240 -10.36 16.13 2.62
C GLN A 240 -11.83 15.69 2.62
N ASN A 241 -12.63 16.26 1.74
CA ASN A 241 -14.01 15.84 1.49
C ASN A 241 -14.13 14.91 0.29
N GLY A 242 -13.01 14.47 -0.33
CA GLY A 242 -13.02 13.59 -1.48
C GLY A 242 -13.36 14.27 -2.81
N LYS A 243 -13.46 15.62 -2.86
CA LYS A 243 -13.65 16.35 -4.11
C LYS A 243 -12.36 16.30 -4.92
N VAL A 244 -12.44 15.72 -6.10
CA VAL A 244 -11.29 15.52 -7.01
C VAL A 244 -10.75 16.87 -7.50
N GLY A 245 -9.46 17.08 -7.37
CA GLY A 245 -8.72 18.22 -7.88
C GLY A 245 -8.10 17.91 -9.24
N TRP A 246 -7.30 16.84 -9.32
CA TRP A 246 -6.74 16.34 -10.57
C TRP A 246 -6.58 14.82 -10.54
N THR A 247 -6.61 14.22 -11.74
CA THR A 247 -6.34 12.80 -11.99
C THR A 247 -5.27 12.65 -13.04
N LYS A 248 -4.38 11.68 -12.88
CA LYS A 248 -3.37 11.26 -13.84
C LYS A 248 -3.45 9.76 -14.04
N THR A 249 -3.45 9.36 -15.29
CA THR A 249 -3.28 7.98 -15.74
C THR A 249 -2.16 7.92 -16.75
N PHE A 250 -1.33 6.92 -16.68
CA PHE A 250 -0.24 6.69 -17.62
C PHE A 250 0.30 5.28 -17.46
N GLY A 251 0.66 4.69 -18.57
CA GLY A 251 1.20 3.35 -18.71
C GLY A 251 1.61 3.10 -20.14
N GLU A 252 2.06 1.92 -20.41
CA GLU A 252 2.30 1.37 -21.73
C GLU A 252 1.55 0.03 -21.80
N PRO A 253 1.43 -0.64 -22.94
CA PRO A 253 0.73 -1.92 -23.01
C PRO A 253 1.23 -2.93 -21.98
N TYR A 254 0.34 -3.59 -21.27
CA TYR A 254 0.43 -4.56 -20.19
C TYR A 254 0.02 -3.97 -18.83
N GLU A 255 0.21 -4.75 -17.77
CA GLU A 255 -0.26 -4.44 -16.43
C GLU A 255 0.68 -3.50 -15.67
N ASP A 256 0.16 -2.31 -15.34
CA ASP A 256 0.83 -1.30 -14.53
C ASP A 256 -0.04 -0.94 -13.33
N MET A 257 0.43 -1.21 -12.11
CA MET A 257 -0.33 -0.99 -10.88
C MET A 257 0.48 -0.26 -9.82
N LEU A 258 -0.10 0.77 -9.20
CA LEU A 258 0.41 1.36 -7.97
C LEU A 258 -0.28 0.72 -6.77
N LEU A 259 0.49 0.32 -5.75
CA LEU A 259 0.01 -0.44 -4.60
C LEU A 259 0.19 0.30 -3.26
N GLY A 260 1.14 1.22 -3.19
CA GLY A 260 1.45 1.99 -2.00
C GLY A 260 1.83 3.43 -2.30
N VAL A 261 1.60 4.34 -1.34
CA VAL A 261 1.88 5.76 -1.48
C VAL A 261 2.26 6.38 -0.15
N THR A 262 3.21 7.32 -0.18
CA THR A 262 3.56 8.16 0.97
C THR A 262 3.72 9.62 0.56
N ALA A 263 3.32 10.53 1.43
CA ALA A 263 3.52 11.97 1.21
C ALA A 263 4.98 12.36 1.45
N THR A 264 5.44 13.35 0.71
CA THR A 264 6.79 13.93 0.84
C THR A 264 6.75 15.31 1.51
N VAL A 265 7.92 15.80 1.94
CA VAL A 265 8.03 17.08 2.67
C VAL A 265 7.68 18.30 1.81
N ASP A 266 7.72 18.16 0.50
CA ASP A 266 7.44 19.17 -0.52
C ASP A 266 6.00 19.11 -1.06
N ASN A 267 5.08 18.50 -0.31
CA ASN A 267 3.68 18.28 -0.65
C ASN A 267 3.43 17.40 -1.89
N GLY A 268 4.48 16.78 -2.41
CA GLY A 268 4.35 15.71 -3.40
C GLY A 268 4.12 14.36 -2.75
N ILE A 269 4.24 13.32 -3.56
CA ILE A 269 4.16 11.92 -3.14
C ILE A 269 5.29 11.09 -3.72
N VAL A 270 5.56 9.95 -3.09
CA VAL A 270 6.22 8.80 -3.72
C VAL A 270 5.24 7.64 -3.74
N ALA A 271 5.01 7.10 -4.93
CA ALA A 271 4.17 5.94 -5.19
C ALA A 271 5.02 4.74 -5.60
N ILE A 272 4.57 3.55 -5.22
CA ILE A 272 5.26 2.28 -5.49
C ILE A 272 4.25 1.23 -5.96
N GLY A 273 4.73 0.31 -6.78
CA GLY A 273 3.90 -0.78 -7.28
C GLY A 273 4.67 -1.78 -8.12
N SER A 274 4.02 -2.27 -9.15
CA SER A 274 4.57 -3.19 -10.13
C SER A 274 4.27 -2.73 -11.56
N THR A 275 5.13 -3.09 -12.49
CA THR A 275 4.99 -2.81 -13.91
C THR A 275 5.39 -4.03 -14.73
N ARG A 276 4.65 -4.28 -15.81
CA ARG A 276 5.02 -5.25 -16.85
C ARG A 276 5.36 -4.55 -18.18
N SER A 277 5.13 -3.24 -18.24
CA SER A 277 5.37 -2.41 -19.42
C SER A 277 6.81 -1.91 -19.50
N TYR A 278 7.44 -1.74 -18.34
CA TYR A 278 8.79 -1.19 -18.24
C TYR A 278 9.70 -2.20 -17.55
N GLY A 279 10.89 -2.46 -18.11
CA GLY A 279 11.90 -3.32 -17.48
C GLY A 279 12.03 -4.70 -18.10
N SER A 280 11.91 -5.77 -17.32
CA SER A 280 12.07 -7.15 -17.78
C SER A 280 10.76 -7.72 -18.37
N SER A 281 10.81 -8.94 -18.87
CA SER A 281 9.66 -9.62 -19.50
C SER A 281 8.59 -10.11 -18.50
N GLN A 282 8.80 -9.92 -17.20
CA GLN A 282 7.87 -10.33 -16.15
C GLN A 282 7.30 -9.10 -15.45
N SER A 283 7.37 -8.99 -14.14
CA SER A 283 6.93 -7.84 -13.40
C SER A 283 8.08 -7.23 -12.61
N ASP A 284 8.31 -5.94 -12.74
CA ASP A 284 9.36 -5.21 -12.04
C ASP A 284 8.76 -4.25 -11.00
N LEU A 285 9.47 -4.01 -9.91
CA LEU A 285 9.11 -3.01 -8.92
C LEU A 285 9.26 -1.63 -9.54
N THR A 286 8.18 -0.87 -9.55
CA THR A 286 8.16 0.52 -10.00
C THR A 286 8.06 1.46 -8.81
N VAL A 287 8.76 2.59 -8.88
CA VAL A 287 8.64 3.68 -7.91
C VAL A 287 8.78 5.03 -8.60
N MET A 288 7.92 5.97 -8.25
CA MET A 288 7.91 7.29 -8.85
C MET A 288 7.66 8.40 -7.83
N LYS A 289 8.30 9.54 -8.05
CA LYS A 289 8.04 10.78 -7.31
C LYS A 289 7.22 11.72 -8.19
N ILE A 290 6.14 12.23 -7.61
CA ILE A 290 5.20 13.15 -8.24
C ILE A 290 5.13 14.41 -7.38
N ASP A 291 5.16 15.60 -8.00
CA ASP A 291 4.99 16.87 -7.28
C ASP A 291 3.52 17.14 -6.91
N ALA A 292 3.27 18.20 -6.16
CA ALA A 292 1.92 18.60 -5.73
C ALA A 292 0.95 18.92 -6.90
N LYS A 293 1.47 19.16 -8.10
CA LYS A 293 0.69 19.46 -9.32
C LYS A 293 0.46 18.24 -10.21
N GLY A 294 0.92 17.06 -9.79
CA GLY A 294 0.81 15.83 -10.55
C GLY A 294 1.86 15.65 -11.64
N LYS A 295 2.97 16.41 -11.62
CA LYS A 295 4.09 16.23 -12.54
C LYS A 295 5.05 15.18 -11.99
N THR A 296 5.43 14.22 -12.82
CA THR A 296 6.47 13.23 -12.50
C THR A 296 7.83 13.92 -12.42
N ILE A 297 8.47 13.84 -11.25
CA ILE A 297 9.83 14.35 -11.00
C ILE A 297 10.86 13.30 -11.41
N TRP A 298 10.64 12.04 -11.02
CA TRP A 298 11.43 10.89 -11.46
C TRP A 298 10.59 9.61 -11.39
N HIS A 299 10.94 8.65 -12.24
CA HIS A 299 10.39 7.31 -12.30
C HIS A 299 11.57 6.33 -12.35
N LYS A 300 11.56 5.30 -11.51
CA LYS A 300 12.61 4.29 -11.39
C LYS A 300 12.01 2.90 -11.39
N ILE A 301 12.72 1.97 -12.02
CA ILE A 301 12.37 0.56 -12.08
C ILE A 301 13.48 -0.23 -11.40
N TYR A 302 13.09 -1.13 -10.51
CA TYR A 302 13.99 -2.04 -9.82
C TYR A 302 13.50 -3.46 -10.04
N GLY A 303 14.16 -4.19 -10.91
CA GLY A 303 13.80 -5.54 -11.25
C GLY A 303 14.99 -6.39 -11.66
N PHE A 304 14.73 -7.68 -11.82
CA PHE A 304 15.72 -8.66 -12.23
C PHE A 304 15.12 -9.56 -13.33
N LYS A 305 15.14 -10.87 -13.13
CA LYS A 305 14.72 -11.82 -14.18
C LYS A 305 13.23 -12.19 -14.11
N TYR A 306 12.64 -12.16 -12.91
CA TYR A 306 11.29 -12.67 -12.68
C TYR A 306 10.38 -11.60 -12.10
N TYR A 307 9.76 -11.85 -10.93
CA TYR A 307 8.76 -10.96 -10.34
C TYR A 307 9.35 -10.17 -9.18
N GLU A 308 9.36 -8.86 -9.30
CA GLU A 308 9.58 -7.91 -8.24
C GLU A 308 8.38 -6.96 -8.15
N TYR A 309 7.93 -6.67 -6.95
CA TYR A 309 6.83 -5.75 -6.71
C TYR A 309 6.98 -5.02 -5.39
N GLY A 310 6.50 -3.79 -5.34
CA GLY A 310 6.47 -2.95 -4.16
C GLY A 310 5.06 -2.77 -3.64
N ASN A 311 4.83 -3.12 -2.37
CA ASN A 311 3.52 -3.00 -1.72
C ASN A 311 3.39 -1.76 -0.85
N ALA A 312 4.49 -1.30 -0.25
CA ALA A 312 4.47 -0.18 0.68
C ALA A 312 5.73 0.67 0.61
N VAL A 313 5.57 1.96 0.90
CA VAL A 313 6.66 2.93 0.95
C VAL A 313 6.47 3.89 2.11
N ALA A 314 7.55 4.24 2.81
CA ALA A 314 7.56 5.26 3.85
C ALA A 314 8.76 6.19 3.70
N THR A 315 8.60 7.46 4.08
CA THR A 315 9.70 8.42 4.11
C THR A 315 10.64 8.14 5.27
N THR A 316 11.95 8.19 5.03
CA THR A 316 12.97 8.07 6.06
C THR A 316 13.24 9.43 6.75
N ARG A 317 13.97 9.43 7.88
CA ARG A 317 14.26 10.67 8.65
C ARG A 317 15.04 11.69 7.84
N ASP A 318 15.92 11.27 6.96
CA ASP A 318 16.75 12.11 6.09
C ASP A 318 16.04 12.51 4.78
N GLY A 319 14.76 12.13 4.63
CA GLY A 319 13.90 12.46 3.51
C GLY A 319 14.08 11.59 2.27
N GLY A 320 14.79 10.47 2.40
CA GLY A 320 14.76 9.36 1.45
C GLY A 320 13.53 8.45 1.66
N PHE A 321 13.58 7.23 1.13
CA PHE A 321 12.44 6.32 1.11
C PHE A 321 12.86 4.91 1.47
N MET A 322 12.07 4.23 2.31
CA MET A 322 12.12 2.79 2.54
C MET A 322 10.95 2.15 1.80
N LEU A 323 11.27 1.20 0.93
CA LEU A 323 10.33 0.42 0.13
C LEU A 323 10.27 -1.00 0.66
N ALA A 324 9.09 -1.59 0.63
CA ALA A 324 8.86 -2.96 1.07
C ALA A 324 7.91 -3.68 0.10
N GLY A 325 8.25 -4.91 -0.23
CA GLY A 325 7.47 -5.73 -1.17
C GLY A 325 7.98 -7.17 -1.23
N GLY A 326 8.01 -7.74 -2.41
CA GLY A 326 8.45 -9.11 -2.63
C GLY A 326 9.29 -9.28 -3.88
N THR A 327 10.12 -10.31 -3.88
CA THR A 327 10.89 -10.80 -5.04
C THR A 327 10.85 -12.33 -5.09
N ASN A 328 10.78 -12.89 -6.27
CA ASN A 328 11.05 -14.32 -6.48
C ASN A 328 12.33 -14.59 -7.27
N THR A 329 13.09 -13.55 -7.57
CA THR A 329 14.42 -13.66 -8.21
C THR A 329 15.54 -13.78 -7.19
N LEU A 330 15.39 -13.09 -6.06
CA LEU A 330 16.38 -13.03 -5.00
C LEU A 330 15.91 -13.83 -3.78
N GLY A 331 16.86 -14.36 -3.01
CA GLY A 331 16.56 -15.14 -1.81
C GLY A 331 16.57 -16.64 -2.05
N LYS A 332 16.04 -17.40 -1.09
CA LYS A 332 16.05 -18.88 -1.10
C LYS A 332 14.68 -19.49 -1.41
N GLY A 333 13.61 -18.73 -1.24
CA GLY A 333 12.23 -19.21 -1.37
C GLY A 333 11.55 -18.87 -2.69
N ASN A 334 10.29 -19.30 -2.83
CA ASN A 334 9.46 -18.92 -3.97
C ASN A 334 9.19 -17.42 -4.05
N HIS A 335 9.07 -16.75 -2.89
CA HIS A 335 9.05 -15.31 -2.73
C HIS A 335 9.78 -14.97 -1.44
N SER A 336 10.52 -13.88 -1.46
CA SER A 336 11.22 -13.35 -0.28
C SER A 336 10.84 -11.89 -0.08
N VAL A 337 10.80 -11.42 1.16
CA VAL A 337 10.63 -9.99 1.45
C VAL A 337 11.76 -9.22 0.79
N TYR A 338 11.42 -8.23 -0.03
CA TYR A 338 12.38 -7.34 -0.67
C TYR A 338 12.25 -5.93 -0.11
N THR A 339 13.35 -5.43 0.47
CA THR A 339 13.44 -4.07 1.02
C THR A 339 14.51 -3.27 0.32
N LEU A 340 14.17 -2.01 -0.02
CA LEU A 340 15.10 -1.09 -0.66
C LEU A 340 15.07 0.25 0.08
N ALA A 341 16.23 0.86 0.28
CA ALA A 341 16.32 2.25 0.71
C ALA A 341 16.82 3.10 -0.45
N LEU A 342 16.09 4.18 -0.72
CA LEU A 342 16.42 5.17 -1.73
C LEU A 342 16.76 6.51 -1.08
N ASP A 343 17.64 7.28 -1.69
CA ASP A 343 17.82 8.69 -1.36
C ASP A 343 16.66 9.56 -1.88
N ARG A 344 16.71 10.88 -1.66
CA ARG A 344 15.67 11.83 -2.12
C ARG A 344 15.53 11.90 -3.64
N ALA A 345 16.60 11.57 -4.36
CA ALA A 345 16.63 11.55 -5.83
C ALA A 345 16.15 10.22 -6.42
N GLY A 346 15.77 9.28 -5.57
CA GLY A 346 15.37 7.93 -5.99
C GLY A 346 16.55 7.04 -6.33
N THR A 347 17.77 7.36 -5.89
CA THR A 347 18.94 6.50 -6.09
C THR A 347 18.96 5.39 -5.03
N LEU A 348 19.18 4.14 -5.44
CA LEU A 348 19.31 3.02 -4.53
C LEU A 348 20.57 3.17 -3.67
N VAL A 349 20.39 3.22 -2.35
CA VAL A 349 21.49 3.32 -1.38
C VAL A 349 21.71 2.02 -0.59
N TRP A 350 20.67 1.22 -0.46
CA TRP A 350 20.73 -0.09 0.22
C TRP A 350 19.58 -0.98 -0.23
N SER A 351 19.80 -2.28 -0.25
CA SER A 351 18.75 -3.29 -0.42
C SER A 351 19.07 -4.55 0.35
N HIS A 352 18.03 -5.23 0.80
CA HIS A 352 18.16 -6.52 1.49
C HIS A 352 16.95 -7.42 1.23
N VAL A 353 17.19 -8.72 1.36
CA VAL A 353 16.16 -9.75 1.19
C VAL A 353 16.05 -10.53 2.49
N TYR A 354 14.80 -10.68 2.99
CA TYR A 354 14.49 -11.43 4.20
C TYR A 354 13.57 -12.61 3.90
N GLY A 355 13.63 -13.61 4.76
CA GLY A 355 12.81 -14.81 4.68
C GLY A 355 13.63 -16.08 4.63
N GLY A 356 12.98 -17.19 4.34
CA GLY A 356 13.57 -18.51 4.26
C GLY A 356 13.27 -19.21 2.93
N GLU A 357 12.95 -20.51 2.99
CA GLU A 357 12.82 -21.35 1.79
C GLU A 357 11.41 -21.32 1.16
N ARG A 358 10.44 -20.66 1.78
CA ARG A 358 9.06 -20.61 1.31
C ARG A 358 8.66 -19.19 0.91
N LYS A 359 7.37 -18.85 1.09
CA LYS A 359 6.84 -17.54 0.72
C LYS A 359 6.94 -16.57 1.88
N ASP A 360 7.62 -15.45 1.65
CA ASP A 360 7.76 -14.33 2.56
C ASP A 360 7.47 -13.04 1.79
N VAL A 361 6.56 -12.20 2.25
CA VAL A 361 6.14 -10.98 1.55
C VAL A 361 5.92 -9.85 2.55
N ALA A 362 6.45 -8.66 2.25
CA ALA A 362 6.12 -7.45 2.99
C ALA A 362 4.90 -6.75 2.39
N HIS A 363 4.01 -6.28 3.26
CA HIS A 363 2.79 -5.57 2.87
C HIS A 363 2.72 -4.14 3.41
N GLY A 364 3.45 -3.83 4.48
CA GLY A 364 3.45 -2.52 5.12
C GLY A 364 4.84 -2.10 5.59
N VAL A 365 5.07 -0.80 5.64
CA VAL A 365 6.26 -0.20 6.25
C VAL A 365 5.90 1.13 6.91
N ALA A 366 6.45 1.39 8.09
CA ALA A 366 6.28 2.65 8.79
C ALA A 366 7.59 3.12 9.41
N ARG A 367 7.77 4.45 9.45
CA ARG A 367 8.85 5.09 10.18
C ARG A 367 8.42 5.35 11.62
N MET A 368 9.23 4.89 12.57
CA MET A 368 9.04 5.11 14.00
C MET A 368 9.57 6.49 14.43
N SER A 369 9.22 6.92 15.65
CA SER A 369 9.63 8.22 16.20
C SER A 369 11.15 8.34 16.36
N ASP A 370 11.86 7.23 16.64
CA ASP A 370 13.32 7.16 16.72
C ASP A 370 14.01 7.19 15.35
N GLY A 371 13.24 7.18 14.25
CA GLY A 371 13.72 7.14 12.87
C GLY A 371 13.99 5.73 12.34
N SER A 372 13.83 4.69 13.16
CA SER A 372 13.85 3.31 12.69
C SER A 372 12.64 3.02 11.79
N MET A 373 12.74 1.96 10.99
CA MET A 373 11.68 1.52 10.10
C MET A 373 11.18 0.15 10.57
N ILE A 374 9.87 -0.05 10.59
CA ILE A 374 9.29 -1.38 10.81
C ILE A 374 8.58 -1.81 9.53
N VAL A 375 8.99 -2.95 9.01
CA VAL A 375 8.37 -3.66 7.89
C VAL A 375 7.49 -4.76 8.45
N VAL A 376 6.27 -4.90 7.91
CA VAL A 376 5.32 -5.94 8.30
C VAL A 376 4.81 -6.71 7.10
N GLY A 377 4.50 -7.98 7.29
CA GLY A 377 4.00 -8.84 6.22
C GLY A 377 3.66 -10.25 6.67
N GLU A 378 3.85 -11.20 5.78
CA GLU A 378 3.63 -12.63 6.01
C GLU A 378 4.92 -13.43 5.83
N THR A 379 5.04 -14.53 6.60
CA THR A 379 6.04 -15.58 6.39
C THR A 379 5.43 -16.94 6.63
N ASN A 380 5.75 -17.92 5.78
CA ASN A 380 5.54 -19.35 6.07
C ASN A 380 6.86 -20.15 6.04
N SER A 381 8.00 -19.46 6.04
CA SER A 381 9.32 -20.08 6.02
C SER A 381 9.74 -20.68 7.36
N PHE A 382 9.23 -20.13 8.45
CA PHE A 382 9.64 -20.54 9.82
C PHE A 382 8.60 -21.42 10.51
N LYS A 383 7.37 -21.44 10.01
CA LYS A 383 6.26 -22.31 10.39
C LYS A 383 5.54 -22.75 9.13
N ARG A 384 4.67 -23.75 9.23
CA ARG A 384 3.95 -24.29 8.06
C ARG A 384 2.95 -23.30 7.49
N GLU A 385 2.20 -22.66 8.38
CA GLU A 385 1.17 -21.66 8.05
C GLU A 385 1.77 -20.27 7.94
N LYS A 386 1.04 -19.34 7.32
CA LYS A 386 1.42 -17.93 7.26
C LYS A 386 1.34 -17.30 8.64
N ASN A 387 2.32 -16.49 8.96
CA ASN A 387 2.39 -15.77 10.23
C ASN A 387 2.80 -14.32 9.98
N PHE A 388 2.41 -13.41 10.87
CA PHE A 388 2.95 -12.04 10.87
C PHE A 388 4.48 -12.10 10.88
N TYR A 389 5.09 -11.40 9.97
CA TYR A 389 6.52 -11.20 9.93
C TYR A 389 6.84 -9.73 10.11
N LEU A 390 7.57 -9.41 11.16
CA LEU A 390 7.95 -8.06 11.55
C LEU A 390 9.46 -7.93 11.54
N ILE A 391 9.97 -6.86 10.90
CA ILE A 391 11.40 -6.58 10.79
C ILE A 391 11.63 -5.13 11.17
N LYS A 392 12.41 -4.87 12.25
CA LYS A 392 12.82 -3.51 12.62
C LYS A 392 14.21 -3.24 12.08
N LEU A 393 14.33 -2.16 11.33
CA LEU A 393 15.54 -1.70 10.67
C LEU A 393 15.98 -0.37 11.24
N ARG A 394 17.29 -0.19 11.47
CA ARG A 394 17.88 1.08 11.88
C ARG A 394 18.98 1.50 10.93
N LYS A 395 18.97 2.76 10.53
CA LYS A 395 20.05 3.37 9.77
C LYS A 395 21.28 3.54 10.63
N GLN A 396 22.44 3.09 10.15
CA GLN A 396 23.75 3.30 10.78
C GLN A 396 24.29 4.72 10.55
#